data_b3fcf4204d1ba7a4f538ca3700b627c6
#
_entry.id   b3fcf4204d1ba7a4f538ca3700b627c6
#
_cell.length_a   1.000
_cell.length_b   1.000
_cell.length_c   1.000
_cell.angle_alpha   90.00
_cell.angle_beta   90.00
_cell.angle_gamma   90.00
#
_symmetry.space_group_name_H-M   'P 1'
#
loop_
_entity.id
_entity.type
_entity.pdbx_description
1 polymer ?
#
loop_
_entity_poly.entity_id
_entity_poly.type
_entity_poly.pdbx_seq_one_letter_code
_entity_poly.pdbx_strand_id
1 'polypeptide(L)'
;MTGTASTEAPEFSEIYKLDVVEIPTNKPLARIDHPDVIFQTERGKYHNVIEKIKECHEKGQPVLAGTISIEKSELLSKMLKKEHIPHNVLNAKNHEREAEIIAQAGKFGAVTIATNMAGRGTDIMLGGNAEYLAKSEMKRMQYSDELIAEATGFAETDNEEIIEARKTFQELEAKYKTEIQEEADKVRAVGGLFILGTERHDSRRIDNQLRGRSGRQGDPGESQFFLSLEDDLMRLFGGERMQAMMARLTDDENMPIESKMITRTVESSQKKVEGRNFGIRKQTLQYDDVMNRQRQLIYQQRDQVLDGIDLTDKILQMLDTNIEENVKNYFAGDHKSDWNVAGLKEKYKGWLTTEDDFNDDVNMLSVQGTIDMLQERGHKRLEEKRELLGDEMFQDFERMVLLRNVDVLWMDHIDAMDDLKQGIHLRAYAQQDPVVAFRMESYDMFDEMTATIRENTVRMMLTIMPRRQEDVERKAVAKVTATSSGGDDTVKQAPVRKGKKVGPNDPCPCGSGKKYKKCCGAPGKEHNN
;
A
#
# COMPACT_ATOMS: atom_id res chain seq x y z
N MET A 1 11.85 -0.24 17.23
CA MET A 1 12.23 -1.40 18.08
C MET A 1 11.21 -2.51 17.92
N THR A 2 11.65 -3.77 17.84
CA THR A 2 10.79 -4.95 17.72
C THR A 2 11.47 -6.15 18.37
N GLY A 3 10.69 -7.08 18.96
CA GLY A 3 11.22 -8.30 19.58
C GLY A 3 11.59 -9.44 18.64
N THR A 4 11.47 -9.24 17.32
CA THR A 4 11.61 -10.32 16.32
C THR A 4 12.43 -9.92 15.09
N ALA A 5 13.34 -8.94 15.21
CA ALA A 5 14.14 -8.46 14.09
C ALA A 5 15.31 -9.38 13.72
N SER A 6 15.83 -10.17 14.67
CA SER A 6 17.05 -10.97 14.46
C SER A 6 16.92 -11.99 13.33
N THR A 7 15.73 -12.54 13.09
CA THR A 7 15.47 -13.45 11.97
C THR A 7 15.63 -12.80 10.60
N GLU A 8 15.47 -11.49 10.51
CA GLU A 8 15.51 -10.67 9.30
C GLU A 8 16.77 -9.76 9.28
N ALA A 9 17.73 -9.98 10.18
CA ALA A 9 18.95 -9.16 10.26
C ALA A 9 19.70 -9.03 8.92
N PRO A 10 19.84 -10.08 8.09
CA PRO A 10 20.44 -9.95 6.76
C PRO A 10 19.70 -8.98 5.85
N GLU A 11 18.36 -8.98 5.89
CA GLU A 11 17.53 -8.07 5.10
C GLU A 11 17.70 -6.61 5.56
N PHE A 12 17.72 -6.37 6.88
CA PHE A 12 17.98 -5.04 7.43
C PHE A 12 19.35 -4.50 7.02
N SER A 13 20.37 -5.33 7.07
CA SER A 13 21.74 -4.94 6.67
C SER A 13 21.84 -4.72 5.15
N GLU A 14 21.34 -5.64 4.34
CA GLU A 14 21.55 -5.61 2.90
C GLU A 14 20.70 -4.54 2.19
N ILE A 15 19.42 -4.41 2.57
CA ILE A 15 18.48 -3.48 1.95
C ILE A 15 18.57 -2.09 2.59
N TYR A 16 18.42 -2.02 3.91
CA TYR A 16 18.25 -0.75 4.63
C TYR A 16 19.54 -0.19 5.22
N LYS A 17 20.65 -0.95 5.15
CA LYS A 17 21.95 -0.59 5.74
C LYS A 17 21.86 -0.33 7.24
N LEU A 18 21.02 -1.11 7.93
CA LEU A 18 20.79 -1.03 9.36
C LEU A 18 21.31 -2.28 10.06
N ASP A 19 21.98 -2.08 11.18
CA ASP A 19 22.40 -3.18 12.05
C ASP A 19 21.30 -3.54 13.04
N VAL A 20 21.17 -4.84 13.34
CA VAL A 20 20.25 -5.35 14.36
C VAL A 20 21.00 -5.61 15.64
N VAL A 21 20.67 -4.87 16.70
CA VAL A 21 21.25 -5.02 18.03
C VAL A 21 20.23 -5.69 18.95
N GLU A 22 20.61 -6.81 19.54
CA GLU A 22 19.80 -7.53 20.52
C GLU A 22 20.02 -6.97 21.92
N ILE A 23 18.94 -6.52 22.56
CA ILE A 23 18.96 -6.07 23.95
C ILE A 23 18.49 -7.23 24.83
N PRO A 24 19.28 -7.67 25.83
CA PRO A 24 18.90 -8.75 26.72
C PRO A 24 17.58 -8.44 27.44
N THR A 25 16.78 -9.49 27.66
CA THR A 25 15.51 -9.35 28.40
C THR A 25 15.77 -9.10 29.89
N ASN A 26 14.90 -8.28 30.53
CA ASN A 26 15.00 -7.98 31.97
C ASN A 26 14.84 -9.24 32.84
N LYS A 27 13.93 -10.14 32.45
CA LYS A 27 13.73 -11.44 33.11
C LYS A 27 13.99 -12.57 32.11
N PRO A 28 14.54 -13.71 32.55
CA PRO A 28 14.74 -14.87 31.68
C PRO A 28 13.40 -15.37 31.12
N LEU A 29 13.45 -15.89 29.91
CA LEU A 29 12.26 -16.48 29.25
C LEU A 29 11.89 -17.79 29.97
N ALA A 30 10.69 -17.82 30.58
CA ALA A 30 10.15 -19.00 31.26
C ALA A 30 9.23 -19.85 30.37
N ARG A 31 8.93 -19.38 29.13
CA ARG A 31 8.06 -20.11 28.19
C ARG A 31 8.74 -21.37 27.67
N ILE A 32 7.96 -22.44 27.60
CA ILE A 32 8.38 -23.72 27.02
C ILE A 32 7.85 -23.81 25.58
N ASP A 33 8.75 -23.89 24.61
CA ASP A 33 8.40 -24.08 23.21
C ASP A 33 8.49 -25.57 22.86
N HIS A 34 7.32 -26.24 22.75
CA HIS A 34 7.25 -27.66 22.40
C HIS A 34 7.60 -27.88 20.92
N PRO A 35 8.10 -29.09 20.57
CA PRO A 35 8.29 -29.48 19.18
C PRO A 35 7.00 -29.40 18.37
N ASP A 36 7.13 -29.17 17.08
CA ASP A 36 5.99 -29.21 16.16
C ASP A 36 5.43 -30.64 16.06
N VAL A 37 4.12 -30.74 16.04
CA VAL A 37 3.40 -32.01 15.81
C VAL A 37 2.85 -32.01 14.39
N ILE A 38 3.14 -33.06 13.61
CA ILE A 38 2.81 -33.12 12.20
C ILE A 38 1.86 -34.27 11.92
N PHE A 39 0.82 -33.99 11.15
CA PHE A 39 -0.23 -34.93 10.76
C PHE A 39 -0.23 -35.14 9.26
N GLN A 40 -0.73 -36.27 8.81
CA GLN A 40 -0.83 -36.59 7.40
C GLN A 40 -1.87 -35.70 6.70
N THR A 41 -3.03 -35.49 7.34
CA THR A 41 -4.16 -34.74 6.79
C THR A 41 -4.53 -33.52 7.65
N GLU A 42 -5.16 -32.51 7.04
CA GLU A 42 -5.74 -31.38 7.78
C GLU A 42 -6.81 -31.84 8.78
N ARG A 43 -7.58 -32.88 8.42
CA ARG A 43 -8.62 -33.41 9.27
C ARG A 43 -8.06 -33.99 10.57
N GLY A 44 -7.00 -34.80 10.48
CA GLY A 44 -6.29 -35.35 11.63
C GLY A 44 -5.69 -34.26 12.50
N LYS A 45 -5.10 -33.25 11.87
CA LYS A 45 -4.56 -32.05 12.55
C LYS A 45 -5.64 -31.36 13.39
N TYR A 46 -6.78 -30.99 12.78
CA TYR A 46 -7.84 -30.27 13.49
C TYR A 46 -8.47 -31.10 14.60
N HIS A 47 -8.60 -32.42 14.44
CA HIS A 47 -9.07 -33.30 15.51
C HIS A 47 -8.15 -33.18 16.75
N ASN A 48 -6.86 -33.30 16.56
CA ASN A 48 -5.89 -33.19 17.66
C ASN A 48 -5.76 -31.76 18.24
N VAL A 49 -5.94 -30.74 17.40
CA VAL A 49 -6.04 -29.34 17.86
C VAL A 49 -7.19 -29.15 18.85
N ILE A 50 -8.35 -29.72 18.54
CA ILE A 50 -9.55 -29.63 19.38
C ILE A 50 -9.34 -30.39 20.71
N GLU A 51 -8.80 -31.61 20.65
CA GLU A 51 -8.50 -32.39 21.85
C GLU A 51 -7.49 -31.65 22.74
N LYS A 52 -6.47 -31.00 22.17
CA LYS A 52 -5.51 -30.19 22.94
C LYS A 52 -6.15 -28.96 23.58
N ILE A 53 -7.03 -28.26 22.85
CA ILE A 53 -7.78 -27.11 23.39
C ILE A 53 -8.68 -27.57 24.55
N LYS A 54 -9.34 -28.73 24.41
CA LYS A 54 -10.19 -29.32 25.45
C LYS A 54 -9.41 -29.69 26.71
N GLU A 55 -8.25 -30.35 26.52
CA GLU A 55 -7.33 -30.67 27.63
C GLU A 55 -6.90 -29.42 28.41
N CYS A 56 -6.50 -28.37 27.69
CA CYS A 56 -6.07 -27.11 28.32
C CYS A 56 -7.26 -26.42 29.04
N HIS A 57 -8.43 -26.38 28.40
CA HIS A 57 -9.63 -25.77 28.96
C HIS A 57 -10.07 -26.49 30.27
N GLU A 58 -10.07 -27.83 30.27
CA GLU A 58 -10.40 -28.64 31.44
C GLU A 58 -9.40 -28.43 32.60
N LYS A 59 -8.12 -28.22 32.27
CA LYS A 59 -7.08 -27.84 33.25
C LYS A 59 -7.19 -26.40 33.76
N GLY A 60 -7.98 -25.57 33.07
CA GLY A 60 -8.06 -24.14 33.32
C GLY A 60 -6.93 -23.31 32.67
N GLN A 61 -6.11 -23.89 31.82
CA GLN A 61 -5.05 -23.20 31.10
C GLN A 61 -5.65 -22.40 29.94
N PRO A 62 -5.44 -21.06 29.85
CA PRO A 62 -5.92 -20.28 28.73
C PRO A 62 -5.20 -20.63 27.44
N VAL A 63 -5.94 -20.67 26.33
CA VAL A 63 -5.42 -21.02 24.99
C VAL A 63 -5.64 -19.88 24.01
N LEU A 64 -4.58 -19.50 23.30
CA LEU A 64 -4.65 -18.65 22.13
C LEU A 64 -4.31 -19.48 20.88
N ALA A 65 -5.33 -19.82 20.08
CA ALA A 65 -5.17 -20.55 18.85
C ALA A 65 -4.94 -19.59 17.68
N GLY A 66 -3.74 -19.59 17.11
CA GLY A 66 -3.37 -18.81 15.93
C GLY A 66 -3.71 -19.52 14.62
N THR A 67 -4.41 -18.83 13.70
CA THR A 67 -4.75 -19.33 12.37
C THR A 67 -4.22 -18.36 11.30
N ILE A 68 -3.91 -18.85 10.10
CA ILE A 68 -3.35 -18.02 9.03
C ILE A 68 -4.41 -17.26 8.21
N SER A 69 -5.67 -17.72 8.24
CA SER A 69 -6.75 -17.08 7.48
C SER A 69 -8.05 -16.98 8.28
N ILE A 70 -8.94 -16.08 7.84
CA ILE A 70 -10.29 -15.92 8.42
C ILE A 70 -11.09 -17.20 8.25
N GLU A 71 -11.00 -17.84 7.09
CA GLU A 71 -11.73 -19.09 6.76
C GLU A 71 -11.35 -20.22 7.72
N LYS A 72 -10.05 -20.40 7.99
CA LYS A 72 -9.54 -21.39 8.95
C LYS A 72 -9.96 -21.06 10.39
N SER A 73 -10.03 -19.78 10.76
CA SER A 73 -10.55 -19.36 12.06
C SER A 73 -12.03 -19.69 12.24
N GLU A 74 -12.84 -19.45 11.20
CA GLU A 74 -14.27 -19.80 11.21
C GLU A 74 -14.51 -21.31 11.20
N LEU A 75 -13.65 -22.06 10.48
CA LEU A 75 -13.71 -23.54 10.48
C LEU A 75 -13.44 -24.09 11.90
N LEU A 76 -12.35 -23.66 12.52
CA LEU A 76 -12.02 -24.07 13.89
C LEU A 76 -13.12 -23.68 14.89
N SER A 77 -13.67 -22.46 14.77
CA SER A 77 -14.80 -22.01 15.58
C SER A 77 -16.03 -22.90 15.41
N LYS A 78 -16.40 -23.31 14.19
CA LYS A 78 -17.51 -24.23 13.95
C LYS A 78 -17.27 -25.60 14.61
N MET A 79 -16.04 -26.08 14.59
CA MET A 79 -15.67 -27.34 15.20
C MET A 79 -15.74 -27.28 16.73
N LEU A 80 -15.19 -26.21 17.35
CA LEU A 80 -15.26 -26.01 18.81
C LEU A 80 -16.70 -25.82 19.31
N LYS A 81 -17.59 -25.20 18.53
CA LYS A 81 -19.01 -25.11 18.85
C LYS A 81 -19.70 -26.47 18.90
N LYS A 82 -19.32 -27.40 18.02
CA LYS A 82 -19.85 -28.78 18.05
C LYS A 82 -19.44 -29.54 19.32
N GLU A 83 -18.25 -29.27 19.81
CA GLU A 83 -17.72 -29.84 21.05
C GLU A 83 -18.16 -29.07 22.32
N HIS A 84 -19.04 -28.06 22.16
CA HIS A 84 -19.54 -27.21 23.24
C HIS A 84 -18.46 -26.48 24.04
N ILE A 85 -17.30 -26.19 23.43
CA ILE A 85 -16.22 -25.43 24.08
C ILE A 85 -16.49 -23.93 23.90
N PRO A 86 -16.66 -23.15 25.00
CA PRO A 86 -16.85 -21.71 24.93
C PRO A 86 -15.57 -21.04 24.42
N HIS A 87 -15.69 -20.20 23.39
CA HIS A 87 -14.52 -19.54 22.81
C HIS A 87 -14.87 -18.18 22.19
N ASN A 88 -13.89 -17.32 22.08
CA ASN A 88 -13.95 -16.06 21.39
C ASN A 88 -13.21 -16.16 20.05
N VAL A 89 -13.71 -15.45 19.02
CA VAL A 89 -13.06 -15.38 17.71
C VAL A 89 -12.65 -13.95 17.43
N LEU A 90 -11.37 -13.77 17.14
CA LEU A 90 -10.74 -12.52 16.83
C LEU A 90 -10.26 -12.54 15.38
N ASN A 91 -10.98 -11.88 14.52
CA ASN A 91 -10.66 -11.72 13.09
C ASN A 91 -11.05 -10.32 12.60
N ALA A 92 -10.68 -9.98 11.37
CA ALA A 92 -10.96 -8.65 10.80
C ALA A 92 -12.45 -8.28 10.74
N LYS A 93 -13.36 -9.24 10.85
CA LYS A 93 -14.82 -8.98 10.90
C LYS A 93 -15.28 -8.45 12.29
N ASN A 94 -14.50 -8.70 13.34
CA ASN A 94 -14.85 -8.36 14.74
C ASN A 94 -13.88 -7.32 15.31
N HIS A 95 -13.40 -6.41 14.50
CA HIS A 95 -12.37 -5.44 14.86
C HIS A 95 -12.76 -4.52 16.03
N GLU A 96 -14.03 -4.12 16.13
CA GLU A 96 -14.53 -3.22 17.18
C GLU A 96 -14.39 -3.81 18.60
N ARG A 97 -14.42 -5.13 18.72
CA ARG A 97 -14.32 -5.84 20.00
C ARG A 97 -12.94 -6.47 20.26
N GLU A 98 -11.96 -6.15 19.41
CA GLU A 98 -10.63 -6.76 19.45
C GLU A 98 -9.94 -6.55 20.81
N ALA A 99 -9.90 -5.30 21.27
CA ALA A 99 -9.27 -4.93 22.52
C ALA A 99 -9.94 -5.61 23.74
N GLU A 100 -11.27 -5.74 23.70
CA GLU A 100 -12.06 -6.43 24.73
C GLU A 100 -11.70 -7.92 24.82
N ILE A 101 -11.70 -8.60 23.67
CA ILE A 101 -11.43 -10.03 23.59
C ILE A 101 -10.01 -10.33 24.05
N ILE A 102 -9.03 -9.54 23.59
CA ILE A 102 -7.62 -9.73 23.95
C ILE A 102 -7.36 -9.47 25.42
N ALA A 103 -7.96 -8.42 25.98
CA ALA A 103 -7.83 -8.11 27.41
C ALA A 103 -8.26 -9.28 28.31
N GLN A 104 -9.16 -10.13 27.84
CA GLN A 104 -9.70 -11.28 28.58
C GLN A 104 -9.13 -12.64 28.13
N ALA A 105 -8.24 -12.65 27.12
CA ALA A 105 -7.68 -13.91 26.59
C ALA A 105 -6.78 -14.66 27.58
N GLY A 106 -6.26 -13.97 28.61
CA GLY A 106 -5.44 -14.57 29.68
C GLY A 106 -6.20 -15.09 30.90
N LYS A 107 -7.54 -15.08 30.89
CA LYS A 107 -8.37 -15.60 31.99
C LYS A 107 -8.28 -17.11 32.09
N PHE A 108 -8.55 -17.63 33.31
CA PHE A 108 -8.57 -19.05 33.60
C PHE A 108 -9.52 -19.81 32.67
N GLY A 109 -9.00 -20.80 31.95
CA GLY A 109 -9.74 -21.61 31.00
C GLY A 109 -10.25 -20.88 29.75
N ALA A 110 -9.84 -19.64 29.45
CA ALA A 110 -10.27 -18.91 28.29
C ALA A 110 -9.74 -19.55 27.00
N VAL A 111 -10.59 -19.64 25.95
CA VAL A 111 -10.20 -20.08 24.62
C VAL A 111 -10.43 -18.95 23.63
N THR A 112 -9.37 -18.53 22.94
CA THR A 112 -9.42 -17.46 21.96
C THR A 112 -8.82 -17.94 20.64
N ILE A 113 -9.57 -17.81 19.55
CA ILE A 113 -9.06 -18.05 18.19
C ILE A 113 -8.70 -16.67 17.60
N ALA A 114 -7.46 -16.52 17.18
CA ALA A 114 -7.00 -15.28 16.57
C ALA A 114 -6.45 -15.54 15.15
N THR A 115 -6.88 -14.75 14.15
CA THR A 115 -6.17 -14.71 12.88
C THR A 115 -4.85 -13.99 13.06
N ASN A 116 -3.90 -14.29 12.17
CA ASN A 116 -2.59 -13.68 12.15
C ASN A 116 -2.67 -12.16 12.36
N MET A 117 -1.86 -11.63 13.27
CA MET A 117 -1.77 -10.21 13.63
C MET A 117 -2.94 -9.61 14.45
N ALA A 118 -4.05 -10.30 14.65
CA ALA A 118 -5.10 -9.79 15.53
C ALA A 118 -4.56 -9.57 16.95
N GLY A 119 -4.89 -8.42 17.54
CA GLY A 119 -4.39 -8.01 18.85
C GLY A 119 -2.92 -7.60 18.91
N ARG A 120 -2.29 -7.28 17.79
CA ARG A 120 -0.93 -6.73 17.80
C ARG A 120 -0.90 -5.37 18.50
N GLY A 121 0.09 -5.19 19.39
CA GLY A 121 0.20 -3.97 20.21
C GLY A 121 -0.53 -4.03 21.55
N THR A 122 -1.39 -5.03 21.77
CA THR A 122 -2.07 -5.24 23.04
C THR A 122 -1.40 -6.38 23.83
N ASP A 123 -1.17 -6.17 25.12
CA ASP A 123 -0.61 -7.18 26.00
C ASP A 123 -1.70 -8.13 26.53
N ILE A 124 -1.38 -9.43 26.58
CA ILE A 124 -2.26 -10.45 27.19
C ILE A 124 -1.74 -10.69 28.60
N MET A 125 -2.48 -10.18 29.57
CA MET A 125 -2.15 -10.35 30.99
C MET A 125 -2.84 -11.60 31.52
N LEU A 126 -2.09 -12.39 32.31
CA LEU A 126 -2.67 -13.56 32.98
C LEU A 126 -3.71 -13.14 34.01
N GLY A 127 -4.86 -13.81 34.04
CA GLY A 127 -6.01 -13.46 34.85
C GLY A 127 -6.92 -12.37 34.27
N GLY A 128 -6.49 -11.64 33.23
CA GLY A 128 -7.23 -10.57 32.60
C GLY A 128 -6.61 -9.17 32.80
N ASN A 129 -7.28 -8.14 32.33
CA ASN A 129 -6.80 -6.74 32.38
C ASN A 129 -7.70 -5.91 33.31
N ALA A 130 -7.16 -5.47 34.45
CA ALA A 130 -7.87 -4.69 35.48
C ALA A 130 -8.29 -3.30 34.94
N GLU A 131 -7.42 -2.64 34.22
CA GLU A 131 -7.70 -1.34 33.59
C GLU A 131 -8.89 -1.41 32.66
N TYR A 132 -8.94 -2.45 31.82
CA TYR A 132 -10.05 -2.67 30.91
C TYR A 132 -11.38 -2.91 31.68
N LEU A 133 -11.36 -3.73 32.74
CA LEU A 133 -12.54 -3.99 33.56
C LEU A 133 -13.01 -2.72 34.26
N ALA A 134 -12.09 -1.92 34.81
CA ALA A 134 -12.43 -0.62 35.40
C ALA A 134 -13.08 0.33 34.42
N LYS A 135 -12.52 0.49 33.21
CA LYS A 135 -13.10 1.31 32.12
C LYS A 135 -14.49 0.80 31.72
N SER A 136 -14.66 -0.51 31.60
CA SER A 136 -15.94 -1.12 31.24
C SER A 136 -17.00 -0.86 32.31
N GLU A 137 -16.64 -0.92 33.62
CA GLU A 137 -17.54 -0.63 34.70
C GLU A 137 -17.90 0.87 34.75
N MET A 138 -16.95 1.77 34.52
CA MET A 138 -17.23 3.21 34.37
C MET A 138 -18.23 3.49 33.25
N LYS A 139 -18.11 2.80 32.10
CA LYS A 139 -19.11 2.89 31.01
C LYS A 139 -20.51 2.44 31.48
N ARG A 140 -20.58 1.37 32.28
CA ARG A 140 -21.85 0.90 32.87
C ARG A 140 -22.42 1.91 33.85
N MET A 141 -21.56 2.66 34.56
CA MET A 141 -21.93 3.78 35.43
C MET A 141 -22.28 5.05 34.64
N GLN A 142 -22.32 4.99 33.31
CA GLN A 142 -22.70 6.08 32.41
C GLN A 142 -21.70 7.26 32.33
N TYR A 143 -20.41 7.03 32.68
CA TYR A 143 -19.37 8.00 32.37
C TYR A 143 -19.16 8.10 30.86
N SER A 144 -18.94 9.34 30.37
CA SER A 144 -18.65 9.56 28.93
C SER A 144 -17.28 8.99 28.54
N ASP A 145 -17.11 8.61 27.27
CA ASP A 145 -15.84 8.09 26.78
C ASP A 145 -14.69 9.10 26.92
N GLU A 146 -14.98 10.39 26.80
CA GLU A 146 -14.03 11.48 26.99
C GLU A 146 -13.57 11.55 28.47
N LEU A 147 -14.50 11.46 29.40
CA LEU A 147 -14.20 11.50 30.84
C LEU A 147 -13.42 10.27 31.29
N ILE A 148 -13.69 9.10 30.71
CA ILE A 148 -12.92 7.87 30.97
C ILE A 148 -11.49 8.00 30.40
N ALA A 149 -11.31 8.61 29.23
CA ALA A 149 -9.99 8.87 28.69
C ALA A 149 -9.18 9.84 29.57
N GLU A 150 -9.78 10.91 30.05
CA GLU A 150 -9.16 11.86 30.99
C GLU A 150 -8.90 11.26 32.38
N ALA A 151 -9.76 10.36 32.84
CA ALA A 151 -9.56 9.64 34.10
C ALA A 151 -8.32 8.74 34.09
N THR A 152 -7.93 8.22 32.92
CA THR A 152 -6.71 7.40 32.74
C THR A 152 -5.48 8.22 32.35
N GLY A 153 -5.64 9.52 32.08
CA GLY A 153 -4.56 10.44 31.74
C GLY A 153 -3.73 10.85 32.96
N PHE A 154 -2.47 11.24 32.71
CA PHE A 154 -1.53 11.72 33.75
C PHE A 154 -1.42 13.25 33.81
N ALA A 155 -2.16 13.98 32.93
CA ALA A 155 -2.09 15.44 32.92
C ALA A 155 -2.67 16.03 34.22
N GLU A 156 -2.03 17.06 34.78
CA GLU A 156 -2.58 17.81 35.91
C GLU A 156 -3.84 18.54 35.46
N THR A 157 -4.89 18.52 36.30
CA THR A 157 -6.17 19.18 36.02
C THR A 157 -6.81 19.66 37.32
N ASP A 158 -7.47 20.81 37.23
CA ASP A 158 -8.24 21.40 38.33
C ASP A 158 -9.76 21.11 38.17
N ASN A 159 -10.14 20.32 37.16
CA ASN A 159 -11.54 19.98 36.92
C ASN A 159 -12.01 18.92 37.93
N GLU A 160 -12.95 19.28 38.79
CA GLU A 160 -13.49 18.41 39.84
C GLU A 160 -14.10 17.11 39.30
N GLU A 161 -14.78 17.15 38.14
CA GLU A 161 -15.37 15.96 37.51
C GLU A 161 -14.29 14.96 37.06
N ILE A 162 -13.17 15.44 36.53
CA ILE A 162 -12.06 14.58 36.12
C ILE A 162 -11.36 14.00 37.34
N ILE A 163 -11.20 14.78 38.42
CA ILE A 163 -10.60 14.32 39.66
C ILE A 163 -11.45 13.22 40.31
N GLU A 164 -12.77 13.37 40.35
CA GLU A 164 -13.71 12.36 40.85
C GLU A 164 -13.67 11.10 39.97
N ALA A 165 -13.68 11.26 38.64
CA ALA A 165 -13.57 10.15 37.72
C ALA A 165 -12.24 9.39 37.88
N ARG A 166 -11.11 10.08 38.12
CA ARG A 166 -9.80 9.44 38.46
C ARG A 166 -9.84 8.64 39.72
N LYS A 167 -10.45 9.18 40.77
CA LYS A 167 -10.60 8.47 42.05
C LYS A 167 -11.42 7.21 41.86
N THR A 168 -12.58 7.31 41.21
CA THR A 168 -13.45 6.16 40.90
C THR A 168 -12.71 5.11 40.06
N PHE A 169 -11.95 5.54 39.05
CA PHE A 169 -11.14 4.64 38.23
C PHE A 169 -10.09 3.91 39.07
N GLN A 170 -9.35 4.61 39.93
CA GLN A 170 -8.33 4.02 40.81
C GLN A 170 -8.90 3.02 41.82
N GLU A 171 -10.06 3.33 42.38
CA GLU A 171 -10.76 2.42 43.30
C GLU A 171 -11.21 1.14 42.59
N LEU A 172 -11.81 1.26 41.42
CA LEU A 172 -12.21 0.12 40.59
C LEU A 172 -11.00 -0.69 40.11
N GLU A 173 -9.95 -0.01 39.64
CA GLU A 173 -8.73 -0.69 39.20
C GLU A 173 -8.05 -1.46 40.34
N ALA A 174 -7.96 -0.87 41.52
CA ALA A 174 -7.39 -1.54 42.72
C ALA A 174 -8.20 -2.78 43.11
N LYS A 175 -9.55 -2.67 43.07
CA LYS A 175 -10.45 -3.80 43.35
C LYS A 175 -10.19 -4.93 42.33
N TYR A 176 -10.23 -4.62 41.04
CA TYR A 176 -10.03 -5.62 39.99
C TYR A 176 -8.60 -6.19 39.97
N LYS A 177 -7.58 -5.40 40.32
CA LYS A 177 -6.21 -5.92 40.47
C LYS A 177 -6.12 -7.02 41.52
N THR A 178 -6.85 -6.88 42.63
CA THR A 178 -6.85 -7.91 43.69
C THR A 178 -7.54 -9.18 43.22
N GLU A 179 -8.71 -9.07 42.58
CA GLU A 179 -9.47 -10.21 42.04
C GLU A 179 -8.67 -10.94 40.94
N ILE A 180 -8.04 -10.19 40.03
CA ILE A 180 -7.23 -10.72 38.93
C ILE A 180 -5.96 -11.40 39.45
N GLN A 181 -5.35 -10.89 40.52
CA GLN A 181 -4.12 -11.48 41.07
C GLN A 181 -4.32 -12.94 41.48
N GLU A 182 -5.44 -13.25 42.15
CA GLU A 182 -5.77 -14.63 42.54
C GLU A 182 -6.00 -15.53 41.31
N GLU A 183 -6.65 -15.01 40.29
CA GLU A 183 -6.88 -15.73 39.02
C GLU A 183 -5.57 -15.92 38.25
N ALA A 184 -4.72 -14.90 38.19
CA ALA A 184 -3.40 -14.95 37.56
C ALA A 184 -2.50 -16.00 38.21
N ASP A 185 -2.53 -16.14 39.56
CA ASP A 185 -1.73 -17.13 40.25
C ASP A 185 -2.22 -18.56 39.95
N LYS A 186 -3.54 -18.76 39.78
CA LYS A 186 -4.09 -20.05 39.32
C LYS A 186 -3.63 -20.36 37.89
N VAL A 187 -3.66 -19.36 36.98
CA VAL A 187 -3.21 -19.52 35.60
C VAL A 187 -1.70 -19.81 35.53
N ARG A 188 -0.89 -19.14 36.40
CA ARG A 188 0.55 -19.45 36.49
C ARG A 188 0.82 -20.87 36.95
N ALA A 189 0.03 -21.36 37.91
CA ALA A 189 0.16 -22.71 38.45
C ALA A 189 -0.15 -23.82 37.42
N VAL A 190 -1.02 -23.54 36.42
CA VAL A 190 -1.35 -24.49 35.33
C VAL A 190 -0.47 -24.34 34.09
N GLY A 191 0.58 -23.50 34.14
CA GLY A 191 1.56 -23.34 33.04
C GLY A 191 1.43 -22.05 32.24
N GLY A 192 0.55 -21.12 32.64
CA GLY A 192 0.38 -19.83 31.94
C GLY A 192 -0.39 -19.95 30.63
N LEU A 193 -0.23 -18.97 29.74
CA LEU A 193 -0.92 -18.93 28.44
C LEU A 193 -0.32 -19.96 27.46
N PHE A 194 -1.16 -20.84 26.90
CA PHE A 194 -0.79 -21.78 25.86
C PHE A 194 -1.04 -21.17 24.47
N ILE A 195 0.01 -21.09 23.66
CA ILE A 195 -0.07 -20.67 22.24
C ILE A 195 -0.15 -21.91 21.38
N LEU A 196 -1.24 -22.03 20.63
CA LEU A 196 -1.46 -23.10 19.68
C LEU A 196 -1.42 -22.52 18.25
N GLY A 197 -0.39 -22.86 17.47
CA GLY A 197 -0.34 -22.53 16.05
C GLY A 197 -0.96 -23.65 15.22
N THR A 198 -1.93 -23.34 14.36
CA THR A 198 -2.56 -24.35 13.49
C THR A 198 -1.78 -24.58 12.21
N GLU A 199 -0.85 -23.70 11.88
CA GLU A 199 0.04 -23.78 10.72
C GLU A 199 1.30 -22.92 10.96
N ARG A 200 2.35 -23.16 10.17
CA ARG A 200 3.50 -22.25 10.09
C ARG A 200 3.24 -21.15 9.06
N HIS A 201 3.65 -19.96 9.39
CA HIS A 201 3.59 -18.82 8.46
C HIS A 201 4.74 -18.83 7.46
N ASP A 202 4.65 -18.00 6.44
CA ASP A 202 5.71 -17.81 5.43
C ASP A 202 7.02 -17.25 6.01
N SER A 203 6.97 -16.65 7.20
CA SER A 203 8.12 -16.08 7.89
C SER A 203 8.17 -16.53 9.36
N ARG A 204 9.35 -17.00 9.79
CA ARG A 204 9.65 -17.35 11.19
C ARG A 204 9.41 -16.17 12.13
N ARG A 205 9.58 -14.94 11.64
CA ARG A 205 9.29 -13.72 12.39
C ARG A 205 7.84 -13.68 12.88
N ILE A 206 6.90 -14.08 12.04
CA ILE A 206 5.46 -14.10 12.39
C ILE A 206 5.18 -15.20 13.41
N ASP A 207 5.76 -16.39 13.25
CA ASP A 207 5.66 -17.47 14.23
C ASP A 207 6.20 -17.04 15.59
N ASN A 208 7.36 -16.36 15.61
CA ASN A 208 7.94 -15.85 16.84
C ASN A 208 7.09 -14.73 17.48
N GLN A 209 6.40 -13.92 16.69
CA GLN A 209 5.44 -12.94 17.19
C GLN A 209 4.21 -13.60 17.82
N LEU A 210 3.76 -14.73 17.25
CA LEU A 210 2.66 -15.52 17.85
C LEU A 210 3.13 -16.15 19.16
N ARG A 211 4.27 -16.86 19.16
CA ARG A 211 4.87 -17.42 20.39
C ARG A 211 5.10 -16.37 21.46
N GLY A 212 5.59 -15.19 21.05
CA GLY A 212 5.87 -14.05 21.93
C GLY A 212 4.63 -13.42 22.59
N ARG A 213 3.43 -13.90 22.32
CA ARG A 213 2.23 -13.54 23.05
C ARG A 213 2.17 -14.17 24.45
N SER A 214 2.90 -15.26 24.66
CA SER A 214 3.03 -15.97 25.93
C SER A 214 4.43 -15.81 26.52
N GLY A 215 4.56 -16.01 27.81
CA GLY A 215 5.84 -15.91 28.54
C GLY A 215 6.36 -14.49 28.69
N ARG A 216 5.49 -13.51 28.77
CA ARG A 216 5.83 -12.10 28.97
C ARG A 216 6.14 -11.80 30.43
N GLN A 217 6.97 -10.78 30.66
CA GLN A 217 7.33 -10.30 32.01
C GLN A 217 7.92 -11.38 32.94
N GLY A 218 8.41 -12.50 32.38
CA GLY A 218 8.91 -13.64 33.13
C GLY A 218 7.82 -14.61 33.63
N ASP A 219 6.58 -14.45 33.19
CA ASP A 219 5.49 -15.39 33.43
C ASP A 219 5.73 -16.72 32.71
N PRO A 220 5.25 -17.85 33.24
CA PRO A 220 5.25 -19.12 32.54
C PRO A 220 4.35 -19.07 31.31
N GLY A 221 4.59 -19.96 30.36
CA GLY A 221 3.80 -20.10 29.17
C GLY A 221 4.27 -21.28 28.34
N GLU A 222 3.46 -21.66 27.38
CA GLU A 222 3.77 -22.76 26.48
C GLU A 222 3.42 -22.40 25.04
N SER A 223 4.12 -23.02 24.09
CA SER A 223 3.74 -22.91 22.68
C SER A 223 3.93 -24.23 21.94
N GLN A 224 3.02 -24.53 21.01
CA GLN A 224 3.13 -25.70 20.14
C GLN A 224 2.46 -25.41 18.78
N PHE A 225 3.06 -25.92 17.70
CA PHE A 225 2.48 -25.86 16.36
C PHE A 225 1.98 -27.24 15.93
N PHE A 226 0.78 -27.25 15.39
CA PHE A 226 0.12 -28.42 14.81
C PHE A 226 0.07 -28.22 13.30
N LEU A 227 0.75 -29.10 12.56
CA LEU A 227 0.97 -28.95 11.12
C LEU A 227 0.37 -30.14 10.36
N SER A 228 0.03 -29.93 9.11
CA SER A 228 -0.37 -30.99 8.19
C SER A 228 0.53 -30.97 6.95
N LEU A 229 0.70 -32.11 6.31
CA LEU A 229 1.36 -32.20 5.00
C LEU A 229 0.54 -31.54 3.88
N GLU A 230 -0.76 -31.32 4.13
CA GLU A 230 -1.66 -30.61 3.22
C GLU A 230 -1.59 -29.09 3.36
N ASP A 231 -0.94 -28.57 4.43
CA ASP A 231 -0.75 -27.14 4.62
C ASP A 231 0.04 -26.52 3.47
N ASP A 232 -0.27 -25.30 3.07
CA ASP A 232 0.29 -24.64 1.89
C ASP A 232 1.83 -24.60 1.87
N LEU A 233 2.46 -24.32 3.01
CA LEU A 233 3.91 -24.34 3.13
C LEU A 233 4.50 -25.73 2.81
N MET A 234 3.85 -26.78 3.27
CA MET A 234 4.29 -28.15 3.07
C MET A 234 4.00 -28.63 1.66
N ARG A 235 2.83 -28.27 1.10
CA ARG A 235 2.45 -28.60 -0.27
C ARG A 235 3.38 -27.98 -1.31
N LEU A 236 3.73 -26.70 -1.15
CA LEU A 236 4.56 -25.96 -2.10
C LEU A 236 6.05 -26.27 -1.99
N PHE A 237 6.56 -26.56 -0.79
CA PHE A 237 7.99 -26.66 -0.52
C PHE A 237 8.43 -27.96 0.14
N GLY A 238 7.51 -28.79 0.63
CA GLY A 238 7.78 -30.07 1.29
C GLY A 238 8.16 -31.21 0.34
N GLY A 239 7.70 -31.12 -0.89
CA GLY A 239 7.99 -32.07 -1.97
C GLY A 239 7.27 -33.43 -1.87
N GLU A 240 6.99 -34.04 -3.03
CA GLU A 240 6.33 -35.33 -3.17
C GLU A 240 7.04 -36.48 -2.42
N ARG A 241 8.35 -36.37 -2.27
CA ARG A 241 9.15 -37.38 -1.54
C ARG A 241 8.77 -37.46 -0.06
N MET A 242 8.41 -36.36 0.57
CA MET A 242 8.01 -36.34 1.98
C MET A 242 6.61 -36.91 2.14
N GLN A 243 5.70 -36.59 1.24
CA GLN A 243 4.34 -37.19 1.21
C GLN A 243 4.43 -38.71 1.04
N ALA A 244 5.25 -39.19 0.09
CA ALA A 244 5.46 -40.63 -0.12
C ALA A 244 6.15 -41.34 1.05
N MET A 245 7.05 -40.65 1.78
CA MET A 245 7.67 -41.19 2.98
C MET A 245 6.68 -41.30 4.13
N MET A 246 5.85 -40.29 4.31
CA MET A 246 4.84 -40.23 5.39
C MET A 246 3.72 -41.25 5.18
N ALA A 247 3.25 -41.46 3.94
CA ALA A 247 2.27 -42.49 3.61
C ALA A 247 2.74 -43.93 3.94
N ARG A 248 4.06 -44.11 4.17
CA ARG A 248 4.64 -45.41 4.59
C ARG A 248 4.83 -45.54 6.09
N LEU A 249 4.76 -44.41 6.85
CA LEU A 249 5.04 -44.41 8.28
C LEU A 249 3.82 -44.66 9.15
N THR A 250 2.62 -44.32 8.69
CA THR A 250 1.38 -44.57 9.42
C THR A 250 0.18 -44.64 8.48
N ASP A 251 -0.74 -45.58 8.79
CA ASP A 251 -2.06 -45.69 8.14
C ASP A 251 -3.15 -44.93 8.92
N ASP A 252 -2.84 -44.43 10.13
CA ASP A 252 -3.77 -43.66 10.94
C ASP A 252 -3.57 -42.15 10.73
N GLU A 253 -4.58 -41.50 10.15
CA GLU A 253 -4.59 -40.05 9.85
C GLU A 253 -4.48 -39.18 11.13
N ASN A 254 -4.91 -39.69 12.29
CA ASN A 254 -4.93 -38.99 13.56
C ASN A 254 -3.62 -39.16 14.37
N MET A 255 -2.73 -40.05 13.94
CA MET A 255 -1.50 -40.31 14.66
C MET A 255 -0.50 -39.16 14.48
N PRO A 256 -0.08 -38.51 15.57
CA PRO A 256 0.95 -37.48 15.51
C PRO A 256 2.31 -38.09 15.15
N ILE A 257 3.02 -37.44 14.25
CA ILE A 257 4.36 -37.84 13.85
C ILE A 257 5.33 -36.82 14.42
N GLU A 258 6.10 -37.24 15.42
CA GLU A 258 7.16 -36.45 16.02
C GLU A 258 8.50 -36.91 15.43
N SER A 259 9.08 -36.11 14.55
CA SER A 259 10.37 -36.39 13.95
C SER A 259 11.21 -35.13 13.81
N LYS A 260 12.39 -35.14 14.41
CA LYS A 260 13.38 -34.05 14.27
C LYS A 260 13.76 -33.80 12.80
N MET A 261 13.69 -34.84 11.96
CA MET A 261 13.99 -34.71 10.53
C MET A 261 12.91 -33.89 9.82
N ILE A 262 11.63 -34.12 10.15
CA ILE A 262 10.51 -33.43 9.54
C ILE A 262 10.48 -31.98 10.01
N THR A 263 10.69 -31.70 11.30
CA THR A 263 10.83 -30.34 11.82
C THR A 263 11.90 -29.55 11.08
N ARG A 264 13.08 -30.14 10.84
CA ARG A 264 14.14 -29.51 10.04
C ARG A 264 13.73 -29.25 8.60
N THR A 265 12.92 -30.13 8.00
CA THR A 265 12.42 -29.94 6.64
C THR A 265 11.42 -28.77 6.57
N VAL A 266 10.53 -28.66 7.56
CA VAL A 266 9.61 -27.52 7.70
C VAL A 266 10.40 -26.20 7.81
N GLU A 267 11.40 -26.16 8.70
CA GLU A 267 12.26 -24.99 8.85
C GLU A 267 13.03 -24.65 7.57
N SER A 268 13.53 -25.67 6.86
CA SER A 268 14.20 -25.47 5.57
C SER A 268 13.26 -24.93 4.50
N SER A 269 12.02 -25.42 4.46
CA SER A 269 10.98 -24.94 3.55
C SER A 269 10.64 -23.48 3.83
N GLN A 270 10.45 -23.14 5.10
CA GLN A 270 10.17 -21.77 5.53
C GLN A 270 11.34 -20.81 5.17
N LYS A 271 12.60 -21.23 5.39
CA LYS A 271 13.77 -20.46 4.95
C LYS A 271 13.84 -20.23 3.44
N LYS A 272 13.39 -21.21 2.63
CA LYS A 272 13.32 -21.05 1.16
C LYS A 272 12.26 -20.00 0.76
N VAL A 273 11.08 -20.02 1.42
CA VAL A 273 10.03 -19.01 1.20
C VAL A 273 10.53 -17.62 1.60
N GLU A 274 11.11 -17.50 2.80
CA GLU A 274 11.73 -16.25 3.27
C GLU A 274 12.75 -15.72 2.27
N GLY A 275 13.67 -16.57 1.80
CA GLY A 275 14.70 -16.20 0.83
C GLY A 275 14.13 -15.77 -0.52
N ARG A 276 13.08 -16.46 -1.02
CA ARG A 276 12.37 -16.04 -2.24
C ARG A 276 11.71 -14.69 -2.06
N ASN A 277 10.96 -14.50 -0.98
CA ASN A 277 10.28 -13.25 -0.70
C ASN A 277 11.27 -12.09 -0.49
N PHE A 278 12.40 -12.36 0.18
CA PHE A 278 13.51 -11.40 0.29
C PHE A 278 14.05 -11.00 -1.09
N GLY A 279 14.33 -11.98 -1.96
CA GLY A 279 14.78 -11.72 -3.33
C GLY A 279 13.81 -10.83 -4.12
N ILE A 280 12.50 -11.11 -4.04
CA ILE A 280 11.46 -10.31 -4.69
C ILE A 280 11.45 -8.87 -4.14
N ARG A 281 11.47 -8.70 -2.81
CA ARG A 281 11.50 -7.36 -2.19
C ARG A 281 12.75 -6.57 -2.58
N LYS A 282 13.91 -7.22 -2.58
CA LYS A 282 15.18 -6.60 -3.00
C LYS A 282 15.12 -6.13 -4.45
N GLN A 283 14.65 -6.99 -5.34
CA GLN A 283 14.52 -6.66 -6.77
C GLN A 283 13.53 -5.51 -6.99
N THR A 284 12.37 -5.55 -6.32
CA THR A 284 11.38 -4.47 -6.38
C THR A 284 11.99 -3.14 -5.94
N LEU A 285 12.74 -3.14 -4.84
CA LEU A 285 13.39 -1.92 -4.35
C LEU A 285 14.43 -1.39 -5.35
N GLN A 286 15.18 -2.27 -6.01
CA GLN A 286 16.17 -1.85 -7.01
C GLN A 286 15.54 -1.15 -8.22
N TYR A 287 14.34 -1.56 -8.63
CA TYR A 287 13.56 -0.84 -9.65
C TYR A 287 13.01 0.49 -9.11
N ASP A 288 12.47 0.48 -7.90
CA ASP A 288 11.89 1.68 -7.28
C ASP A 288 12.95 2.75 -7.00
N ASP A 289 14.20 2.38 -6.69
CA ASP A 289 15.31 3.32 -6.50
C ASP A 289 15.59 4.14 -7.76
N VAL A 290 15.49 3.53 -8.95
CA VAL A 290 15.67 4.24 -10.22
C VAL A 290 14.58 5.29 -10.40
N MET A 291 13.32 4.86 -10.27
CA MET A 291 12.16 5.76 -10.37
C MET A 291 12.18 6.86 -9.31
N ASN A 292 12.59 6.54 -8.10
CA ASN A 292 12.67 7.52 -7.02
C ASN A 292 13.70 8.61 -7.28
N ARG A 293 14.86 8.26 -7.84
CA ARG A 293 15.88 9.25 -8.23
C ARG A 293 15.37 10.19 -9.32
N GLN A 294 14.73 9.64 -10.35
CA GLN A 294 14.13 10.45 -11.42
C GLN A 294 13.03 11.37 -10.87
N ARG A 295 12.17 10.83 -9.99
CA ARG A 295 11.12 11.61 -9.31
C ARG A 295 11.70 12.75 -8.50
N GLN A 296 12.75 12.51 -7.72
CA GLN A 296 13.40 13.55 -6.92
C GLN A 296 13.94 14.68 -7.80
N LEU A 297 14.56 14.36 -8.94
CA LEU A 297 15.05 15.37 -9.87
C LEU A 297 13.92 16.23 -10.46
N ILE A 298 12.85 15.59 -10.94
CA ILE A 298 11.71 16.30 -11.52
C ILE A 298 10.99 17.15 -10.48
N TYR A 299 10.75 16.60 -9.27
CA TYR A 299 10.05 17.34 -8.21
C TYR A 299 10.88 18.50 -7.68
N GLN A 300 12.19 18.32 -7.52
CA GLN A 300 13.08 19.43 -7.14
C GLN A 300 13.05 20.57 -8.18
N GLN A 301 13.05 20.24 -9.47
CA GLN A 301 12.92 21.25 -10.52
C GLN A 301 11.54 21.92 -10.51
N ARG A 302 10.48 21.14 -10.29
CA ARG A 302 9.10 21.64 -10.19
C ARG A 302 8.91 22.58 -9.01
N ASP A 303 9.45 22.23 -7.86
CA ASP A 303 9.39 23.05 -6.64
C ASP A 303 10.09 24.40 -6.86
N GLN A 304 11.28 24.41 -7.51
CA GLN A 304 11.96 25.66 -7.87
C GLN A 304 11.09 26.59 -8.73
N VAL A 305 10.34 26.01 -9.68
CA VAL A 305 9.41 26.78 -10.54
C VAL A 305 8.24 27.34 -9.71
N LEU A 306 7.70 26.56 -8.78
CA LEU A 306 6.59 26.97 -7.92
C LEU A 306 7.00 28.03 -6.88
N ASP A 307 8.24 27.97 -6.39
CA ASP A 307 8.80 28.95 -5.45
C ASP A 307 9.06 30.33 -6.09
N GLY A 308 8.81 30.47 -7.40
CA GLY A 308 8.84 31.76 -8.08
C GLY A 308 10.23 32.24 -8.50
N ILE A 309 11.18 31.32 -8.68
CA ILE A 309 12.50 31.64 -9.26
C ILE A 309 12.31 32.18 -10.69
N ASP A 310 13.10 33.20 -11.04
CA ASP A 310 13.17 33.69 -12.43
C ASP A 310 13.66 32.57 -13.35
N LEU A 311 12.86 32.24 -14.35
CA LEU A 311 13.12 31.13 -15.26
C LEU A 311 13.73 31.60 -16.59
N THR A 312 13.84 32.91 -16.82
CA THR A 312 14.27 33.47 -18.12
C THR A 312 15.63 32.92 -18.56
N ASP A 313 16.63 32.96 -17.67
CA ASP A 313 17.97 32.42 -17.99
C ASP A 313 17.94 30.91 -18.26
N LYS A 314 17.10 30.17 -17.55
CA LYS A 314 16.95 28.73 -17.73
C LYS A 314 16.28 28.39 -19.08
N ILE A 315 15.31 29.17 -19.50
CA ILE A 315 14.62 29.00 -20.79
C ILE A 315 15.56 29.37 -21.92
N LEU A 316 16.36 30.44 -21.80
CA LEU A 316 17.41 30.80 -22.76
C LEU A 316 18.43 29.66 -22.87
N GLN A 317 18.90 29.12 -21.78
CA GLN A 317 19.80 27.94 -21.79
C GLN A 317 19.15 26.71 -22.46
N MET A 318 17.85 26.47 -22.23
CA MET A 318 17.11 25.38 -22.91
C MET A 318 17.06 25.61 -24.42
N LEU A 319 16.85 26.84 -24.85
CA LEU A 319 16.85 27.23 -26.27
C LEU A 319 18.21 26.96 -26.90
N ASP A 320 19.28 27.47 -26.27
CA ASP A 320 20.64 27.35 -26.78
C ASP A 320 21.08 25.88 -26.86
N THR A 321 20.82 25.09 -25.82
CA THR A 321 21.12 23.66 -25.80
C THR A 321 20.34 22.91 -26.88
N ASN A 322 19.05 23.21 -27.06
CA ASN A 322 18.21 22.58 -28.10
C ASN A 322 18.74 22.88 -29.49
N ILE A 323 19.13 24.13 -29.76
CA ILE A 323 19.69 24.54 -31.05
C ILE A 323 21.03 23.83 -31.33
N GLU A 324 21.94 23.85 -30.33
CA GLU A 324 23.24 23.21 -30.46
C GLU A 324 23.15 21.72 -30.74
N GLU A 325 22.33 21.00 -29.97
CA GLU A 325 22.13 19.55 -30.11
C GLU A 325 21.54 19.22 -31.49
N ASN A 326 20.48 19.92 -31.91
CA ASN A 326 19.85 19.66 -33.18
C ASN A 326 20.77 20.04 -34.37
N VAL A 327 21.43 21.21 -34.37
CA VAL A 327 22.34 21.57 -35.44
C VAL A 327 23.48 20.57 -35.57
N LYS A 328 24.10 20.16 -34.44
CA LYS A 328 25.14 19.12 -34.42
C LYS A 328 24.65 17.79 -34.96
N ASN A 329 23.41 17.41 -34.66
CA ASN A 329 22.82 16.15 -35.14
C ASN A 329 22.48 16.19 -36.61
N TYR A 330 21.89 17.27 -37.13
CA TYR A 330 21.55 17.41 -38.54
C TYR A 330 22.76 17.69 -39.44
N PHE A 331 23.80 18.30 -38.88
CA PHE A 331 25.07 18.59 -39.57
C PHE A 331 26.15 17.56 -39.18
N ALA A 332 25.73 16.34 -38.78
CA ALA A 332 26.66 15.25 -38.50
C ALA A 332 27.29 14.72 -39.82
N GLY A 333 28.60 14.44 -39.80
CA GLY A 333 29.36 13.90 -40.91
C GLY A 333 30.60 14.74 -41.23
N ASP A 334 31.61 14.10 -41.85
CA ASP A 334 32.89 14.72 -42.18
C ASP A 334 32.78 15.63 -43.42
N HIS A 335 31.75 15.42 -44.25
CA HIS A 335 31.52 16.19 -45.45
C HIS A 335 30.20 16.98 -45.37
N LYS A 336 30.24 18.24 -45.84
CA LYS A 336 29.03 19.10 -45.86
C LYS A 336 27.90 18.57 -46.78
N SER A 337 28.23 17.68 -47.70
CA SER A 337 27.24 16.96 -48.53
C SER A 337 26.36 16.01 -47.74
N ASP A 338 26.82 15.60 -46.56
CA ASP A 338 26.12 14.65 -45.71
C ASP A 338 25.14 15.36 -44.74
N TRP A 339 25.22 16.70 -44.69
CA TRP A 339 24.38 17.51 -43.80
C TRP A 339 22.93 17.53 -44.27
N ASN A 340 22.02 17.20 -43.35
CA ASN A 340 20.58 17.24 -43.62
C ASN A 340 19.98 18.62 -43.32
N VAL A 341 20.37 19.60 -44.16
CA VAL A 341 19.93 21.01 -44.03
C VAL A 341 18.41 21.15 -44.18
N ALA A 342 17.80 20.37 -45.08
CA ALA A 342 16.35 20.36 -45.27
C ALA A 342 15.60 19.87 -44.03
N GLY A 343 16.13 18.84 -43.37
CA GLY A 343 15.57 18.32 -42.11
C GLY A 343 15.64 19.36 -40.99
N LEU A 344 16.77 20.07 -40.85
CA LEU A 344 16.92 21.13 -39.84
C LEU A 344 15.93 22.28 -40.11
N LYS A 345 15.79 22.69 -41.38
CA LYS A 345 14.84 23.73 -41.79
C LYS A 345 13.40 23.36 -41.43
N GLU A 346 12.98 22.15 -41.75
CA GLU A 346 11.62 21.67 -41.43
C GLU A 346 11.38 21.52 -39.92
N LYS A 347 12.40 21.08 -39.15
CA LYS A 347 12.35 20.98 -37.68
C LYS A 347 12.01 22.32 -37.04
N TYR A 348 12.60 23.40 -37.52
CA TYR A 348 12.45 24.75 -36.95
C TYR A 348 11.45 25.63 -37.67
N LYS A 349 10.76 25.11 -38.70
CA LYS A 349 9.78 25.84 -39.49
C LYS A 349 8.67 26.43 -38.64
N GLY A 350 8.42 27.74 -38.86
CA GLY A 350 7.37 28.49 -38.17
C GLY A 350 7.74 29.06 -36.80
N TRP A 351 8.89 28.66 -36.21
CA TRP A 351 9.32 29.19 -34.95
C TRP A 351 10.76 29.72 -34.89
N LEU A 352 11.71 29.21 -35.68
CA LEU A 352 13.07 29.74 -35.79
C LEU A 352 13.50 29.93 -37.23
N THR A 353 12.96 29.12 -38.16
CA THR A 353 13.31 29.20 -39.59
C THR A 353 12.15 29.68 -40.46
N THR A 354 12.46 30.32 -41.57
CA THR A 354 11.55 30.76 -42.62
C THR A 354 11.77 29.97 -43.92
N GLU A 355 10.94 30.20 -44.93
CA GLU A 355 11.11 29.53 -46.23
C GLU A 355 12.35 30.01 -47.01
N ASP A 356 12.82 31.21 -46.71
CA ASP A 356 13.98 31.82 -47.35
C ASP A 356 15.32 31.42 -46.71
N ASP A 357 15.31 30.81 -45.56
CA ASP A 357 16.52 30.39 -44.87
C ASP A 357 17.14 29.14 -45.54
N PHE A 358 18.47 29.09 -45.53
CA PHE A 358 19.26 27.96 -46.06
C PHE A 358 19.06 27.70 -47.57
N ASN A 359 18.69 28.73 -48.34
CA ASN A 359 18.61 28.62 -49.80
C ASN A 359 19.98 28.81 -50.48
N ASP A 360 20.98 29.25 -49.74
CA ASP A 360 22.35 29.42 -50.20
C ASP A 360 23.07 28.07 -50.39
N ASP A 361 24.21 28.10 -51.08
CA ASP A 361 25.06 26.91 -51.25
C ASP A 361 25.48 26.35 -49.88
N VAL A 362 25.23 25.06 -49.67
CA VAL A 362 25.60 24.31 -48.42
C VAL A 362 27.08 24.53 -48.06
N ASN A 363 27.93 24.79 -49.08
CA ASN A 363 29.35 25.08 -48.87
C ASN A 363 29.61 26.38 -48.08
N MET A 364 28.67 27.32 -48.08
CA MET A 364 28.77 28.57 -47.32
C MET A 364 28.35 28.43 -45.86
N LEU A 365 27.62 27.36 -45.51
CA LEU A 365 27.16 27.11 -44.12
C LEU A 365 28.30 26.63 -43.24
N SER A 366 28.28 27.02 -41.97
CA SER A 366 29.13 26.48 -40.92
C SER A 366 28.26 26.08 -39.72
N VAL A 367 28.65 25.01 -39.03
CA VAL A 367 27.91 24.54 -37.81
C VAL A 367 27.75 25.69 -36.84
N GLN A 368 28.85 26.36 -36.48
CA GLN A 368 28.83 27.46 -35.49
C GLN A 368 28.02 28.66 -35.99
N GLY A 369 28.20 29.08 -37.22
CA GLY A 369 27.44 30.21 -37.80
C GLY A 369 25.93 29.94 -37.85
N THR A 370 25.52 28.69 -38.09
CA THR A 370 24.10 28.30 -38.03
C THR A 370 23.56 28.30 -36.61
N ILE A 371 24.35 27.84 -35.65
CA ILE A 371 23.99 27.91 -34.21
C ILE A 371 23.80 29.37 -33.78
N ASP A 372 24.81 30.22 -34.03
CA ASP A 372 24.80 31.63 -33.63
C ASP A 372 23.60 32.37 -34.22
N MET A 373 23.30 32.14 -35.50
CA MET A 373 22.15 32.75 -36.19
C MET A 373 20.81 32.33 -35.58
N LEU A 374 20.63 31.05 -35.27
CA LEU A 374 19.38 30.55 -34.71
C LEU A 374 19.21 31.00 -33.27
N GLN A 375 20.29 31.01 -32.49
CA GLN A 375 20.27 31.49 -31.09
C GLN A 375 19.94 33.00 -31.05
N GLU A 376 20.63 33.85 -31.83
CA GLU A 376 20.33 35.28 -31.91
C GLU A 376 18.86 35.53 -32.29
N ARG A 377 18.33 34.81 -33.26
CA ARG A 377 16.92 34.92 -33.67
C ARG A 377 15.96 34.47 -32.57
N GLY A 378 16.29 33.40 -31.87
CA GLY A 378 15.49 32.88 -30.74
C GLY A 378 15.46 33.84 -29.58
N HIS A 379 16.62 34.35 -29.18
CA HIS A 379 16.75 35.33 -28.10
C HIS A 379 15.97 36.61 -28.41
N LYS A 380 16.13 37.14 -29.64
CA LYS A 380 15.40 38.33 -30.08
C LYS A 380 13.87 38.13 -30.04
N ARG A 381 13.36 37.00 -30.48
CA ARG A 381 11.92 36.69 -30.40
C ARG A 381 11.39 36.57 -28.98
N LEU A 382 12.17 36.02 -28.08
CA LEU A 382 11.79 35.96 -26.65
C LEU A 382 11.78 37.36 -26.03
N GLU A 383 12.77 38.20 -26.34
CA GLU A 383 12.82 39.59 -25.84
C GLU A 383 11.66 40.42 -26.36
N GLU A 384 11.37 40.38 -27.69
CA GLU A 384 10.20 41.03 -28.27
C GLU A 384 8.90 40.61 -27.58
N LYS A 385 8.78 39.31 -27.24
CA LYS A 385 7.61 38.80 -26.55
C LYS A 385 7.54 39.30 -25.11
N ARG A 386 8.67 39.39 -24.41
CA ARG A 386 8.76 39.94 -23.04
C ARG A 386 8.34 41.41 -23.02
N GLU A 387 8.81 42.22 -24.00
CA GLU A 387 8.41 43.62 -24.13
C GLU A 387 6.89 43.76 -24.38
N LEU A 388 6.28 42.87 -25.19
CA LEU A 388 4.85 42.89 -25.46
C LEU A 388 3.97 42.52 -24.29
N LEU A 389 4.38 41.55 -23.47
CA LEU A 389 3.60 41.04 -22.36
C LEU A 389 3.84 41.79 -21.05
N GLY A 390 5.03 42.36 -20.87
CA GLY A 390 5.56 42.84 -19.61
C GLY A 390 6.11 41.72 -18.75
N ASP A 391 7.04 42.09 -17.83
CA ASP A 391 7.82 41.10 -17.05
C ASP A 391 6.97 40.14 -16.23
N GLU A 392 5.95 40.62 -15.52
CA GLU A 392 5.12 39.80 -14.66
C GLU A 392 4.35 38.73 -15.45
N MET A 393 3.68 39.13 -16.52
CA MET A 393 2.89 38.22 -17.35
C MET A 393 3.80 37.24 -18.14
N PHE A 394 5.01 37.68 -18.50
CA PHE A 394 5.98 36.83 -19.18
C PHE A 394 6.49 35.74 -18.24
N GLN A 395 6.83 36.07 -17.00
CA GLN A 395 7.23 35.08 -15.98
C GLN A 395 6.13 34.09 -15.65
N ASP A 396 4.88 34.53 -15.54
CA ASP A 396 3.73 33.63 -15.34
C ASP A 396 3.54 32.70 -16.54
N PHE A 397 3.77 33.19 -17.74
CA PHE A 397 3.72 32.40 -18.95
C PHE A 397 4.84 31.36 -19.01
N GLU A 398 6.08 31.72 -18.65
CA GLU A 398 7.21 30.81 -18.52
C GLU A 398 6.90 29.65 -17.55
N ARG A 399 6.39 29.98 -16.36
CA ARG A 399 5.99 28.98 -15.34
C ARG A 399 4.91 28.05 -15.86
N MET A 400 3.86 28.60 -16.47
CA MET A 400 2.73 27.82 -16.98
C MET A 400 3.18 26.84 -18.08
N VAL A 401 4.00 27.29 -19.03
CA VAL A 401 4.49 26.48 -20.14
C VAL A 401 5.39 25.37 -19.63
N LEU A 402 6.34 25.68 -18.74
CA LEU A 402 7.27 24.70 -18.20
C LEU A 402 6.56 23.65 -17.35
N LEU A 403 5.71 24.08 -16.41
CA LEU A 403 4.96 23.15 -15.54
C LEU A 403 4.07 22.22 -16.37
N ARG A 404 3.35 22.77 -17.37
CA ARG A 404 2.49 21.96 -18.24
C ARG A 404 3.27 20.86 -18.97
N ASN A 405 4.42 21.20 -19.55
CA ASN A 405 5.25 20.24 -20.27
C ASN A 405 5.83 19.19 -19.34
N VAL A 406 6.33 19.60 -18.17
CA VAL A 406 6.86 18.69 -17.16
C VAL A 406 5.77 17.75 -16.67
N ASP A 407 4.59 18.25 -16.29
CA ASP A 407 3.52 17.42 -15.72
C ASP A 407 3.01 16.37 -16.73
N VAL A 408 2.78 16.77 -18.00
CA VAL A 408 2.29 15.83 -19.01
C VAL A 408 3.32 14.76 -19.35
N LEU A 409 4.56 15.18 -19.68
CA LEU A 409 5.59 14.23 -20.10
C LEU A 409 6.09 13.35 -18.94
N TRP A 410 6.06 13.85 -17.71
CA TRP A 410 6.36 13.05 -16.54
C TRP A 410 5.30 11.95 -16.28
N MET A 411 4.01 12.24 -16.48
CA MET A 411 2.95 11.23 -16.37
C MET A 411 3.12 10.14 -17.44
N ASP A 412 3.34 10.54 -18.70
CA ASP A 412 3.59 9.60 -19.80
C ASP A 412 4.84 8.74 -19.54
N HIS A 413 5.89 9.35 -18.95
CA HIS A 413 7.10 8.63 -18.58
C HIS A 413 6.88 7.59 -17.46
N ILE A 414 6.07 7.91 -16.45
CA ILE A 414 5.71 6.96 -15.38
C ILE A 414 5.04 5.72 -16.00
N ASP A 415 4.07 5.92 -16.88
CA ASP A 415 3.36 4.83 -17.56
C ASP A 415 4.32 3.99 -18.41
N ALA A 416 5.20 4.64 -19.20
CA ALA A 416 6.20 3.95 -19.99
C ALA A 416 7.21 3.16 -19.15
N MET A 417 7.58 3.67 -17.99
CA MET A 417 8.46 2.97 -17.04
C MET A 417 7.79 1.75 -16.40
N ASP A 418 6.48 1.82 -16.14
CA ASP A 418 5.73 0.67 -15.64
C ASP A 418 5.64 -0.43 -16.72
N ASP A 419 5.46 -0.08 -17.98
CA ASP A 419 5.50 -1.01 -19.12
C ASP A 419 6.89 -1.66 -19.27
N LEU A 420 7.95 -0.86 -19.17
CA LEU A 420 9.32 -1.36 -19.18
C LEU A 420 9.55 -2.38 -18.06
N LYS A 421 9.11 -2.06 -16.82
CA LYS A 421 9.24 -2.93 -15.65
C LYS A 421 8.54 -4.28 -15.84
N GLN A 422 7.38 -4.31 -16.50
CA GLN A 422 6.67 -5.55 -16.81
C GLN A 422 7.41 -6.43 -17.80
N GLY A 423 8.06 -5.83 -18.82
CA GLY A 423 8.75 -6.55 -19.89
C GLY A 423 10.21 -6.89 -19.63
N ILE A 424 10.89 -6.18 -18.72
CA ILE A 424 12.36 -6.23 -18.58
C ILE A 424 12.91 -7.60 -18.18
N HIS A 425 12.12 -8.41 -17.46
CA HIS A 425 12.55 -9.75 -17.05
C HIS A 425 12.83 -10.70 -18.23
N LEU A 426 12.30 -10.41 -19.42
CA LEU A 426 12.58 -11.16 -20.64
C LEU A 426 14.04 -11.02 -21.08
N ARG A 427 14.75 -9.96 -20.66
CA ARG A 427 16.18 -9.78 -20.92
C ARG A 427 17.06 -10.88 -20.30
N ALA A 428 16.56 -11.55 -19.26
CA ALA A 428 17.24 -12.69 -18.66
C ALA A 428 17.45 -13.85 -19.65
N TYR A 429 16.58 -14.05 -20.63
CA TYR A 429 16.79 -15.05 -21.70
C TYR A 429 18.00 -14.76 -22.58
N ALA A 430 18.36 -13.46 -22.71
CA ALA A 430 19.55 -13.02 -23.41
C ALA A 430 20.80 -12.95 -22.49
N GLN A 431 20.76 -13.58 -21.31
CA GLN A 431 21.82 -13.57 -20.30
C GLN A 431 22.19 -12.17 -19.77
N GLN A 432 21.29 -11.21 -19.89
CA GLN A 432 21.44 -9.87 -19.31
C GLN A 432 20.78 -9.83 -17.93
N ASP A 433 21.44 -9.14 -17.00
CA ASP A 433 20.81 -8.87 -15.69
C ASP A 433 19.64 -7.88 -15.89
N PRO A 434 18.38 -8.28 -15.57
CA PRO A 434 17.21 -7.42 -15.77
C PRO A 434 17.29 -6.08 -15.02
N VAL A 435 17.97 -6.03 -13.86
CA VAL A 435 18.13 -4.78 -13.09
C VAL A 435 19.07 -3.82 -13.79
N VAL A 436 20.16 -4.34 -14.35
CA VAL A 436 21.13 -3.53 -15.11
C VAL A 436 20.48 -3.03 -16.41
N ALA A 437 19.79 -3.91 -17.13
CA ALA A 437 19.08 -3.53 -18.36
C ALA A 437 18.02 -2.46 -18.07
N PHE A 438 17.21 -2.64 -17.03
CA PHE A 438 16.22 -1.64 -16.60
C PHE A 438 16.85 -0.28 -16.30
N ARG A 439 17.99 -0.26 -15.60
CA ARG A 439 18.70 0.98 -15.26
C ARG A 439 19.19 1.71 -16.52
N MET A 440 19.71 0.99 -17.49
CA MET A 440 20.19 1.58 -18.76
C MET A 440 19.04 2.10 -19.61
N GLU A 441 18.05 1.25 -19.89
CA GLU A 441 16.88 1.63 -20.72
C GLU A 441 16.09 2.78 -20.06
N SER A 442 15.94 2.77 -18.73
CA SER A 442 15.28 3.86 -17.99
C SER A 442 16.04 5.19 -18.02
N TYR A 443 17.37 5.15 -18.09
CA TYR A 443 18.18 6.34 -18.24
C TYR A 443 17.96 6.97 -19.61
N ASP A 444 18.01 6.14 -20.67
CA ASP A 444 17.80 6.60 -22.05
C ASP A 444 16.40 7.22 -22.22
N MET A 445 15.35 6.57 -21.68
CA MET A 445 13.98 7.09 -21.69
C MET A 445 13.84 8.41 -20.92
N PHE A 446 14.51 8.55 -19.78
CA PHE A 446 14.49 9.78 -18.99
C PHE A 446 15.21 10.93 -19.69
N ASP A 447 16.32 10.65 -20.36
CA ASP A 447 17.06 11.64 -21.14
C ASP A 447 16.25 12.12 -22.36
N GLU A 448 15.58 11.20 -23.07
CA GLU A 448 14.65 11.53 -24.15
C GLU A 448 13.48 12.39 -23.67
N MET A 449 12.88 12.04 -22.51
CA MET A 449 11.82 12.83 -21.89
C MET A 449 12.30 14.26 -21.56
N THR A 450 13.49 14.40 -20.96
CA THR A 450 14.02 15.73 -20.61
C THR A 450 14.37 16.56 -21.85
N ALA A 451 14.88 15.94 -22.90
CA ALA A 451 15.09 16.60 -24.21
C ALA A 451 13.75 17.07 -24.81
N THR A 452 12.71 16.24 -24.74
CA THR A 452 11.36 16.58 -25.21
C THR A 452 10.74 17.72 -24.40
N ILE A 453 10.92 17.74 -23.06
CA ILE A 453 10.49 18.87 -22.22
C ILE A 453 11.16 20.16 -22.68
N ARG A 454 12.47 20.15 -22.90
CA ARG A 454 13.22 21.33 -23.41
C ARG A 454 12.65 21.80 -24.76
N GLU A 455 12.53 20.90 -25.70
CA GLU A 455 12.05 21.24 -27.07
C GLU A 455 10.63 21.82 -27.04
N ASN A 456 9.70 21.14 -26.36
CA ASN A 456 8.31 21.58 -26.27
C ASN A 456 8.19 22.92 -25.54
N THR A 457 8.94 23.12 -24.48
CA THR A 457 8.95 24.38 -23.72
C THR A 457 9.42 25.55 -24.62
N VAL A 458 10.56 25.41 -25.27
CA VAL A 458 11.10 26.43 -26.14
C VAL A 458 10.15 26.71 -27.31
N ARG A 459 9.62 25.66 -27.95
CA ARG A 459 8.69 25.81 -29.06
C ARG A 459 7.41 26.52 -28.65
N MET A 460 6.84 26.17 -27.50
CA MET A 460 5.64 26.85 -26.99
C MET A 460 5.92 28.28 -26.58
N MET A 461 7.08 28.56 -25.97
CA MET A 461 7.51 29.91 -25.64
C MET A 461 7.63 30.82 -26.89
N LEU A 462 8.10 30.28 -28.02
CA LEU A 462 8.27 31.06 -29.25
C LEU A 462 6.97 31.16 -30.08
N THR A 463 6.08 30.16 -30.05
CA THR A 463 4.90 30.10 -30.95
C THR A 463 3.60 30.56 -30.33
N ILE A 464 3.40 30.35 -29.00
CA ILE A 464 2.12 30.65 -28.36
C ILE A 464 2.10 32.06 -27.81
N MET A 465 1.03 32.81 -28.09
CA MET A 465 0.74 34.10 -27.46
C MET A 465 -0.36 33.94 -26.44
N PRO A 466 -0.10 34.22 -25.14
CA PRO A 466 -1.15 34.21 -24.14
C PRO A 466 -2.16 35.33 -24.38
N ARG A 467 -3.45 35.04 -24.22
CA ARG A 467 -4.50 36.05 -24.28
C ARG A 467 -4.76 36.59 -22.89
N ARG A 468 -4.91 37.92 -22.75
CA ARG A 468 -5.35 38.52 -21.50
C ARG A 468 -6.75 38.02 -21.14
N GLN A 469 -6.99 37.80 -19.85
CA GLN A 469 -8.29 37.30 -19.35
C GLN A 469 -9.45 38.25 -19.66
N GLU A 470 -9.18 39.51 -19.87
CA GLU A 470 -10.14 40.55 -20.29
C GLU A 470 -10.70 40.32 -21.70
N ASP A 471 -9.97 39.61 -22.56
CA ASP A 471 -10.39 39.30 -23.96
C ASP A 471 -11.33 38.09 -24.05
N VAL A 472 -11.55 37.38 -22.93
CA VAL A 472 -12.41 36.21 -22.86
C VAL A 472 -13.74 36.59 -22.23
N GLU A 473 -14.54 37.40 -22.92
CA GLU A 473 -15.97 37.50 -22.59
C GLU A 473 -16.63 36.12 -22.78
N ARG A 474 -16.91 35.45 -21.67
CA ARG A 474 -17.76 34.26 -21.69
C ARG A 474 -19.16 34.68 -22.09
N LYS A 475 -19.50 34.61 -23.37
CA LYS A 475 -20.89 34.66 -23.79
C LYS A 475 -21.59 33.44 -23.20
N ALA A 476 -22.42 33.68 -22.19
CA ALA A 476 -23.24 32.62 -21.62
C ALA A 476 -24.16 32.08 -22.70
N VAL A 477 -23.86 30.90 -23.22
CA VAL A 477 -24.64 30.22 -24.27
C VAL A 477 -25.92 29.62 -23.71
N ALA A 478 -26.05 29.52 -22.39
CA ALA A 478 -27.26 29.05 -21.72
C ALA A 478 -27.66 29.98 -20.57
N LYS A 479 -28.94 30.34 -20.48
CA LYS A 479 -29.52 31.02 -19.31
C LYS A 479 -29.46 30.06 -18.13
N VAL A 480 -28.80 30.49 -17.05
CA VAL A 480 -28.79 29.75 -15.79
C VAL A 480 -30.23 29.75 -15.24
N THR A 481 -30.90 28.63 -15.27
CA THR A 481 -32.29 28.47 -14.80
C THR A 481 -32.39 28.19 -13.29
N ALA A 482 -31.30 27.84 -12.64
CA ALA A 482 -31.20 27.76 -11.17
C ALA A 482 -29.75 27.75 -10.69
N THR A 483 -29.39 28.59 -9.72
CA THR A 483 -28.17 28.50 -8.93
C THR A 483 -28.53 27.85 -7.60
N SER A 484 -28.06 26.65 -7.34
CA SER A 484 -28.07 26.10 -5.99
C SER A 484 -26.82 26.64 -5.27
N SER A 485 -26.99 27.63 -4.42
CA SER A 485 -25.96 28.05 -3.48
C SER A 485 -25.84 26.99 -2.39
N GLY A 486 -24.66 26.40 -2.24
CA GLY A 486 -24.34 25.54 -1.12
C GLY A 486 -24.43 26.34 0.20
N GLY A 487 -25.30 25.91 1.06
CA GLY A 487 -25.45 26.38 2.42
C GLY A 487 -26.21 25.34 3.23
N ASP A 488 -25.50 24.85 4.20
CA ASP A 488 -25.96 24.18 5.42
C ASP A 488 -26.70 22.83 5.33
N ASP A 489 -26.04 21.85 5.89
CA ASP A 489 -26.42 20.44 6.10
C ASP A 489 -27.60 20.29 7.06
N THR A 490 -28.86 20.48 6.66
CA THR A 490 -29.99 19.95 7.45
C THR A 490 -31.30 19.78 6.68
N VAL A 491 -31.32 19.60 5.37
CA VAL A 491 -32.56 19.27 4.67
C VAL A 491 -32.43 17.91 3.98
N LYS A 492 -33.09 16.89 4.58
CA LYS A 492 -33.34 15.61 3.95
C LYS A 492 -34.04 15.81 2.61
N GLN A 493 -33.36 15.60 1.50
CA GLN A 493 -33.98 15.59 0.17
C GLN A 493 -34.99 14.44 0.10
N ALA A 494 -36.24 14.76 -0.15
CA ALA A 494 -37.24 13.76 -0.49
C ALA A 494 -36.85 13.07 -1.82
N PRO A 495 -36.98 11.76 -1.95
CA PRO A 495 -36.62 11.05 -3.16
C PRO A 495 -37.51 11.49 -4.33
N VAL A 496 -36.88 11.95 -5.43
CA VAL A 496 -37.57 12.24 -6.69
C VAL A 496 -38.20 10.96 -7.21
N ARG A 497 -39.50 10.86 -7.18
CA ARG A 497 -40.26 9.75 -7.77
C ARG A 497 -40.10 9.80 -9.28
N LYS A 498 -39.31 8.92 -9.86
CA LYS A 498 -39.35 8.62 -11.31
C LYS A 498 -40.78 8.17 -11.64
N GLY A 499 -41.38 8.81 -12.65
CA GLY A 499 -42.75 8.50 -13.10
C GLY A 499 -42.93 6.98 -13.30
N LYS A 500 -44.11 6.46 -12.98
CA LYS A 500 -44.47 5.06 -13.13
C LYS A 500 -44.14 4.58 -14.56
N LYS A 501 -43.24 3.61 -14.70
CA LYS A 501 -43.04 2.94 -15.99
C LYS A 501 -44.36 2.24 -16.37
N VAL A 502 -44.87 2.52 -17.58
CA VAL A 502 -46.06 1.88 -18.12
C VAL A 502 -45.75 0.40 -18.36
N GLY A 503 -46.50 -0.47 -17.73
CA GLY A 503 -46.36 -1.92 -17.88
C GLY A 503 -46.82 -2.42 -19.25
N PRO A 504 -46.36 -3.56 -19.73
CA PRO A 504 -46.73 -4.10 -21.06
C PRO A 504 -48.24 -4.31 -21.29
N ASN A 505 -49.02 -4.49 -20.23
CA ASN A 505 -50.43 -4.74 -20.27
C ASN A 505 -51.32 -3.52 -19.92
N ASP A 506 -50.70 -2.37 -19.55
CA ASP A 506 -51.39 -1.15 -19.22
C ASP A 506 -51.96 -0.48 -20.49
N PRO A 507 -53.00 0.36 -20.35
CA PRO A 507 -53.51 1.14 -21.47
C PRO A 507 -52.41 2.05 -22.02
N CYS A 508 -52.31 2.12 -23.34
CA CYS A 508 -51.27 2.91 -23.99
C CYS A 508 -51.47 4.41 -23.75
N PRO A 509 -50.43 5.16 -23.34
CA PRO A 509 -50.54 6.61 -23.09
C PRO A 509 -50.85 7.45 -24.33
N CYS A 510 -50.75 6.86 -25.55
CA CYS A 510 -51.17 7.54 -26.79
C CYS A 510 -52.68 7.68 -26.98
N GLY A 511 -53.53 7.22 -26.04
CA GLY A 511 -54.97 7.34 -26.11
C GLY A 511 -55.69 6.35 -27.05
N SER A 512 -55.01 5.38 -27.63
CA SER A 512 -55.57 4.45 -28.62
C SER A 512 -56.47 3.34 -28.04
N GLY A 513 -56.66 3.27 -26.70
CA GLY A 513 -57.42 2.23 -26.02
C GLY A 513 -56.83 0.81 -26.06
N LYS A 514 -55.66 0.62 -26.70
CA LYS A 514 -54.98 -0.67 -26.79
C LYS A 514 -53.93 -0.84 -25.70
N LYS A 515 -53.60 -2.11 -25.34
CA LYS A 515 -52.53 -2.38 -24.38
C LYS A 515 -51.18 -1.92 -24.94
N TYR A 516 -50.31 -1.38 -24.07
CA TYR A 516 -49.02 -0.78 -24.44
C TYR A 516 -48.17 -1.72 -25.36
N LYS A 517 -48.07 -3.02 -25.04
CA LYS A 517 -47.35 -4.01 -25.87
C LYS A 517 -47.90 -4.23 -27.29
N LYS A 518 -49.19 -3.84 -27.52
CA LYS A 518 -49.85 -3.98 -28.84
C LYS A 518 -50.01 -2.63 -29.57
N CYS A 519 -49.41 -1.55 -29.01
CA CYS A 519 -49.47 -0.22 -29.58
C CYS A 519 -48.05 0.39 -29.62
N CYS A 520 -47.75 1.34 -28.76
CA CYS A 520 -46.46 2.04 -28.75
C CYS A 520 -45.28 1.20 -28.22
N GLY A 521 -45.54 0.12 -27.48
CA GLY A 521 -44.52 -0.84 -27.02
C GLY A 521 -44.35 -2.09 -27.89
N ALA A 522 -44.87 -2.10 -29.12
CA ALA A 522 -44.67 -3.21 -30.06
C ALA A 522 -43.27 -3.15 -30.68
N PRO A 523 -42.56 -4.31 -30.82
CA PRO A 523 -41.20 -4.34 -31.42
C PRO A 523 -41.28 -3.86 -32.88
N GLY A 524 -40.45 -2.85 -33.23
CA GLY A 524 -40.33 -2.34 -34.59
C GLY A 524 -41.00 -0.99 -34.88
N LYS A 525 -41.54 -0.28 -33.88
CA LYS A 525 -42.00 1.12 -34.06
C LYS A 525 -41.10 2.09 -33.32
N GLU A 526 -40.35 2.88 -34.08
CA GLU A 526 -39.60 4.01 -33.57
C GLU A 526 -40.52 5.11 -33.10
N HIS A 527 -40.28 5.61 -31.90
CA HIS A 527 -40.93 6.80 -31.36
C HIS A 527 -40.22 8.05 -31.90
N ASN A 528 -40.90 8.81 -32.75
CA ASN A 528 -40.62 10.24 -32.89
C ASN A 528 -41.35 10.96 -31.74
N ASN A 529 -40.60 11.54 -30.84
CA ASN A 529 -40.97 12.67 -30.00
C ASN A 529 -40.22 13.88 -30.46
#